data_f39ccfba9bf0ae7d9b5ec13e6e0fe76b
#
_entry.id   f39ccfba9bf0ae7d9b5ec13e6e0fe76b
#
_cell.length_a   1.000
_cell.length_b   1.000
_cell.length_c   1.000
_cell.angle_alpha   90.00
_cell.angle_beta   90.00
_cell.angle_gamma   90.00
#
_symmetry.space_group_name_H-M   'P 1'
#
loop_
_entity.id
_entity.type
_entity.pdbx_description
1 polymer ?
#
loop_
_entity_poly.entity_id
_entity_poly.type
_entity_poly.pdbx_seq_one_letter_code
_entity_poly.pdbx_strand_id
1 'polypeptide(L)'
;MADIGNGYGSECHLLRWMGRHRKLFDKRVSDAVGKPGAPICWLDFNFAPNKSWPDAELKGLEFLYDRPGLKAKWEKFWPTGGGIHNWDAVGWIGDGQDRELLLLEAKANLEEMKSDCGAKPSGGLPKIQQAFKKVKTYLGARPEADWEHRYYQAANRIATLHFLQREQI
;
A
#
# COMPACT_ATOMS: atom_id res chain seq x y z
N MET A 1 -7.78 13.02 -8.42
CA MET A 1 -6.87 12.54 -9.48
C MET A 1 -5.64 13.43 -9.39
N ALA A 2 -4.47 12.85 -9.15
CA ALA A 2 -3.24 13.57 -9.36
C ALA A 2 -3.04 13.69 -10.87
N ASP A 3 -2.79 14.89 -11.38
CA ASP A 3 -2.39 15.07 -12.77
C ASP A 3 -1.13 14.21 -13.01
N ILE A 4 -1.17 13.40 -14.06
CA ILE A 4 0.02 12.75 -14.61
C ILE A 4 0.92 13.89 -15.09
N GLY A 5 1.52 14.66 -14.21
CA GLY A 5 2.39 15.76 -14.61
C GLY A 5 3.19 15.36 -15.85
N ASN A 6 4.06 16.08 -16.42
CA ASN A 6 4.74 15.83 -17.71
C ASN A 6 5.48 14.47 -17.86
N GLY A 7 4.95 13.39 -17.24
CA GLY A 7 5.48 12.03 -17.33
C GLY A 7 6.70 11.75 -16.45
N TYR A 8 6.94 12.56 -15.44
CA TYR A 8 8.11 12.43 -14.54
C TYR A 8 7.78 11.92 -13.14
N GLY A 9 6.50 11.80 -12.76
CA GLY A 9 6.06 11.29 -11.46
C GLY A 9 6.11 9.76 -11.34
N SER A 10 6.03 9.27 -10.11
CA SER A 10 6.04 7.83 -9.77
C SER A 10 4.97 7.04 -10.52
N GLU A 11 3.75 7.58 -10.62
CA GLU A 11 2.65 6.96 -11.35
C GLU A 11 2.99 6.69 -12.82
N CYS A 12 3.50 7.68 -13.54
CA CYS A 12 3.89 7.52 -14.94
C CYS A 12 4.98 6.45 -15.12
N HIS A 13 5.97 6.42 -14.24
CA HIS A 13 7.02 5.41 -14.28
C HIS A 13 6.44 4.02 -14.01
N LEU A 14 5.56 3.88 -13.01
CA LEU A 14 4.89 2.62 -12.70
C LEU A 14 4.07 2.11 -13.89
N LEU A 15 3.22 2.96 -14.48
CA LEU A 15 2.41 2.60 -15.64
C LEU A 15 3.25 2.15 -16.84
N ARG A 16 4.40 2.79 -17.09
CA ARG A 16 5.35 2.38 -18.14
C ARG A 16 5.96 1.01 -17.85
N TRP A 17 6.36 0.75 -16.60
CA TRP A 17 6.87 -0.55 -16.19
C TRP A 17 5.81 -1.64 -16.31
N MET A 18 4.62 -1.40 -15.81
CA MET A 18 3.51 -2.35 -15.85
C MET A 18 2.98 -2.58 -17.27
N GLY A 19 2.95 -1.57 -18.12
CA GLY A 19 2.46 -1.68 -19.49
C GLY A 19 3.49 -2.20 -20.50
N ARG A 20 4.74 -1.71 -20.44
CA ARG A 20 5.76 -2.01 -21.48
C ARG A 20 6.81 -3.02 -21.05
N HIS A 21 7.08 -3.11 -19.76
CA HIS A 21 8.18 -3.91 -19.22
C HIS A 21 7.71 -4.93 -18.17
N ARG A 22 6.45 -5.40 -18.29
CA ARG A 22 5.79 -6.25 -17.30
C ARG A 22 6.68 -7.41 -16.82
N LYS A 23 7.19 -8.22 -17.71
CA LYS A 23 8.01 -9.39 -17.35
C LYS A 23 9.25 -9.02 -16.52
N LEU A 24 9.90 -7.90 -16.88
CA LEU A 24 11.06 -7.41 -16.14
C LEU A 24 10.66 -6.78 -14.82
N PHE A 25 9.52 -6.10 -14.77
CA PHE A 25 8.94 -5.54 -13.56
C PHE A 25 8.59 -6.65 -12.56
N ASP A 26 7.82 -7.64 -12.99
CA ASP A 26 7.44 -8.80 -12.16
C ASP A 26 8.67 -9.53 -11.63
N LYS A 27 9.68 -9.74 -12.49
CA LYS A 27 10.96 -10.33 -12.04
C LYS A 27 11.62 -9.49 -10.96
N ARG A 28 11.74 -8.17 -11.13
CA ARG A 28 12.38 -7.30 -10.14
C ARG A 28 11.61 -7.25 -8.82
N VAL A 29 10.28 -7.21 -8.89
CA VAL A 29 9.43 -7.24 -7.70
C VAL A 29 9.57 -8.57 -6.97
N SER A 30 9.49 -9.70 -7.68
CA SER A 30 9.65 -11.03 -7.08
C SER A 30 11.04 -11.23 -6.45
N ASP A 31 12.09 -10.76 -7.11
CA ASP A 31 13.46 -10.79 -6.56
C ASP A 31 13.56 -9.93 -5.27
N ALA A 32 12.96 -8.72 -5.29
CA ALA A 32 13.02 -7.79 -4.16
C ALA A 32 12.29 -8.29 -2.89
N VAL A 33 11.23 -9.05 -3.07
CA VAL A 33 10.49 -9.66 -1.94
C VAL A 33 11.00 -11.06 -1.55
N GLY A 34 12.15 -11.48 -2.11
CA GLY A 34 12.76 -12.76 -1.78
C GLY A 34 12.07 -13.98 -2.38
N LYS A 35 11.29 -13.80 -3.44
CA LYS A 35 10.55 -14.87 -4.15
C LYS A 35 10.90 -14.89 -5.65
N PRO A 36 12.19 -15.09 -6.01
CA PRO A 36 12.63 -14.99 -7.39
C PRO A 36 11.89 -15.95 -8.30
N GLY A 37 11.32 -15.43 -9.39
CA GLY A 37 10.57 -16.22 -10.36
C GLY A 37 9.14 -16.58 -9.96
N ALA A 38 8.67 -16.22 -8.78
CA ALA A 38 7.27 -16.43 -8.41
C ALA A 38 6.34 -15.58 -9.31
N PRO A 39 5.22 -16.15 -9.78
CA PRO A 39 4.25 -15.44 -10.60
C PRO A 39 3.56 -14.34 -9.77
N ILE A 40 3.26 -13.22 -10.43
CA ILE A 40 2.51 -12.12 -9.83
C ILE A 40 1.20 -11.92 -10.60
N CYS A 41 0.09 -11.91 -9.87
CA CYS A 41 -1.23 -11.55 -10.37
C CYS A 41 -1.63 -10.19 -9.80
N TRP A 42 -1.54 -9.13 -10.62
CA TRP A 42 -1.96 -7.78 -10.23
C TRP A 42 -3.48 -7.63 -10.32
N LEU A 43 -4.08 -6.97 -9.34
CA LEU A 43 -5.54 -6.82 -9.24
C LEU A 43 -6.08 -5.64 -10.05
N ASP A 44 -5.32 -4.57 -10.14
CA ASP A 44 -5.69 -3.26 -10.66
C ASP A 44 -5.40 -3.05 -12.16
N PHE A 45 -4.58 -3.92 -12.77
CA PHE A 45 -4.22 -3.85 -14.19
C PHE A 45 -4.75 -5.05 -14.97
N ASN A 46 -6.05 -5.24 -14.96
CA ASN A 46 -6.68 -6.31 -15.73
C ASN A 46 -7.12 -5.80 -17.11
N PHE A 47 -6.28 -5.97 -18.10
CA PHE A 47 -6.56 -5.63 -19.49
C PHE A 47 -7.56 -6.58 -20.20
N ALA A 48 -8.42 -7.26 -19.47
CA ALA A 48 -9.45 -8.10 -20.09
C ALA A 48 -10.39 -7.24 -20.96
N PRO A 49 -10.61 -7.59 -22.25
CA PRO A 49 -11.28 -6.72 -23.23
C PRO A 49 -12.73 -6.34 -22.90
N ASN A 50 -13.35 -7.01 -21.94
CA ASN A 50 -14.74 -6.79 -21.56
C ASN A 50 -14.93 -6.17 -20.17
N LYS A 51 -13.85 -5.71 -19.52
CA LYS A 51 -13.93 -5.05 -18.21
C LYS A 51 -13.50 -3.60 -18.33
N SER A 52 -14.44 -2.69 -18.19
CA SER A 52 -14.16 -1.30 -17.89
C SER A 52 -13.75 -1.22 -16.42
N TRP A 53 -12.45 -1.10 -16.16
CA TRP A 53 -11.96 -0.73 -14.85
C TRP A 53 -11.79 0.79 -14.84
N PRO A 54 -12.33 1.50 -13.85
CA PRO A 54 -11.88 2.86 -13.63
C PRO A 54 -10.36 2.80 -13.39
N ASP A 55 -9.63 3.67 -14.03
CA ASP A 55 -8.21 3.90 -13.80
C ASP A 55 -8.06 4.57 -12.41
N ALA A 56 -8.23 3.76 -11.37
CA ALA A 56 -8.33 4.21 -10.00
C ALA A 56 -7.44 3.34 -9.10
N GLU A 57 -6.67 4.01 -8.27
CA GLU A 57 -5.91 3.41 -7.20
C GLU A 57 -6.83 2.66 -6.22
N LEU A 58 -6.39 1.51 -5.71
CA LEU A 58 -7.13 0.75 -4.73
C LEU A 58 -7.04 1.40 -3.34
N LYS A 59 -8.19 1.65 -2.73
CA LYS A 59 -8.27 2.36 -1.44
C LYS A 59 -8.12 1.42 -0.25
N GLY A 60 -7.26 1.78 0.68
CA GLY A 60 -7.11 1.12 1.97
C GLY A 60 -7.03 -0.40 1.86
N LEU A 61 -7.99 -1.10 2.42
CA LEU A 61 -8.12 -2.55 2.38
C LEU A 61 -9.46 -3.02 1.80
N GLU A 62 -10.16 -2.18 1.03
CA GLU A 62 -11.50 -2.49 0.51
C GLU A 62 -11.52 -3.76 -0.35
N PHE A 63 -10.44 -4.05 -1.05
CA PHE A 63 -10.25 -5.26 -1.85
C PHE A 63 -10.15 -6.58 -1.05
N LEU A 64 -10.14 -6.49 0.29
CA LEU A 64 -10.14 -7.64 1.22
C LEU A 64 -11.41 -7.70 2.08
N TYR A 65 -12.41 -6.86 1.85
CA TYR A 65 -13.59 -6.80 2.71
C TYR A 65 -14.58 -7.96 2.52
N ASP A 66 -14.34 -8.84 1.59
CA ASP A 66 -14.96 -10.17 1.49
C ASP A 66 -14.55 -11.10 2.65
N ARG A 67 -13.42 -10.82 3.32
CA ARG A 67 -12.96 -11.58 4.49
C ARG A 67 -13.78 -11.22 5.73
N PRO A 68 -14.40 -12.22 6.40
CA PRO A 68 -15.28 -11.96 7.54
C PRO A 68 -14.59 -11.19 8.66
N GLY A 69 -15.22 -10.09 9.08
CA GLY A 69 -14.76 -9.29 10.24
C GLY A 69 -13.53 -8.42 10.00
N LEU A 70 -12.83 -8.53 8.86
CA LEU A 70 -11.60 -7.76 8.61
C LEU A 70 -11.87 -6.25 8.62
N LYS A 71 -12.94 -5.81 7.96
CA LYS A 71 -13.35 -4.41 7.95
C LYS A 71 -13.50 -3.84 9.37
N ALA A 72 -14.24 -4.53 10.24
CA ALA A 72 -14.45 -4.07 11.61
C ALA A 72 -13.15 -4.02 12.44
N LYS A 73 -12.22 -4.96 12.21
CA LYS A 73 -10.91 -4.96 12.86
C LYS A 73 -10.03 -3.82 12.34
N TRP A 74 -10.04 -3.57 11.02
CA TRP A 74 -9.34 -2.47 10.42
C TRP A 74 -9.86 -1.11 10.93
N GLU A 75 -11.17 -0.93 10.97
CA GLU A 75 -11.80 0.28 11.49
C GLU A 75 -11.49 0.54 12.98
N LYS A 76 -11.18 -0.49 13.76
CA LYS A 76 -10.69 -0.34 15.14
C LYS A 76 -9.21 0.06 15.20
N PHE A 77 -8.42 -0.39 14.24
CA PHE A 77 -6.98 -0.16 14.20
C PHE A 77 -6.61 1.16 13.54
N TRP A 78 -7.27 1.52 12.44
CA TRP A 78 -6.96 2.68 11.63
C TRP A 78 -8.19 3.57 11.39
N PRO A 79 -8.04 4.91 11.29
CA PRO A 79 -9.17 5.77 10.95
C PRO A 79 -9.61 5.53 9.50
N THR A 80 -10.93 5.47 9.30
CA THR A 80 -11.54 5.27 7.96
C THR A 80 -12.29 6.50 7.46
N GLY A 81 -12.38 7.55 8.29
CA GLY A 81 -12.90 8.86 7.89
C GLY A 81 -11.78 9.78 7.41
N GLY A 82 -12.01 10.52 6.33
CA GLY A 82 -11.03 11.42 5.73
C GLY A 82 -10.24 10.77 4.59
N GLY A 83 -9.02 11.22 4.33
CA GLY A 83 -8.15 10.67 3.30
C GLY A 83 -7.64 9.27 3.67
N ILE A 84 -8.27 8.25 3.13
CA ILE A 84 -7.76 6.88 3.21
C ILE A 84 -6.59 6.80 2.21
N HIS A 85 -5.50 6.15 2.61
CA HIS A 85 -4.38 5.93 1.71
C HIS A 85 -4.77 4.99 0.55
N ASN A 86 -4.24 5.27 -0.61
CA ASN A 86 -4.37 4.43 -1.80
C ASN A 86 -3.09 3.63 -2.02
N TRP A 87 -3.19 2.55 -2.80
CA TRP A 87 -2.07 1.75 -3.25
C TRP A 87 -1.85 1.99 -4.74
N ASP A 88 -0.62 2.23 -5.13
CA ASP A 88 -0.26 2.43 -6.53
C ASP A 88 -0.42 1.12 -7.33
N ALA A 89 -0.21 -0.03 -6.69
CA ALA A 89 -0.58 -1.33 -7.23
C ALA A 89 -0.81 -2.37 -6.12
N VAL A 90 -1.71 -3.31 -6.36
CA VAL A 90 -2.00 -4.45 -5.47
C VAL A 90 -2.00 -5.73 -6.29
N GLY A 91 -1.44 -6.79 -5.73
CA GLY A 91 -1.39 -8.09 -6.39
C GLY A 91 -1.22 -9.24 -5.40
N TRP A 92 -1.16 -10.43 -5.97
CA TRP A 92 -0.80 -11.66 -5.26
C TRP A 92 0.46 -12.23 -5.88
N ILE A 93 1.42 -12.63 -5.04
CA ILE A 93 2.65 -13.30 -5.48
C ILE A 93 2.67 -14.74 -4.99
N GLY A 94 3.02 -15.66 -5.87
CA GLY A 94 2.99 -17.11 -5.63
C GLY A 94 1.76 -17.79 -6.21
N ASP A 95 1.67 -19.09 -6.05
CA ASP A 95 0.62 -19.95 -6.62
C ASP A 95 -0.30 -20.53 -5.54
N GLY A 96 -1.55 -20.77 -5.94
CA GLY A 96 -2.51 -21.53 -5.14
C GLY A 96 -2.84 -20.89 -3.79
N GLN A 97 -2.78 -21.69 -2.73
CA GLN A 97 -3.10 -21.27 -1.36
C GLN A 97 -1.93 -20.57 -0.65
N ASP A 98 -0.71 -20.77 -1.13
CA ASP A 98 0.52 -20.20 -0.55
C ASP A 98 0.84 -18.79 -1.11
N ARG A 99 -0.10 -18.20 -1.83
CA ARG A 99 0.06 -16.85 -2.37
C ARG A 99 0.04 -15.81 -1.26
N GLU A 100 0.95 -14.85 -1.35
CA GLU A 100 1.04 -13.71 -0.44
C GLU A 100 0.52 -12.45 -1.08
N LEU A 101 -0.06 -11.57 -0.26
CA LEU A 101 -0.53 -10.26 -0.71
C LEU A 101 0.66 -9.34 -0.99
N LEU A 102 0.66 -8.72 -2.16
CA LEU A 102 1.65 -7.75 -2.58
C LEU A 102 1.02 -6.36 -2.62
N LEU A 103 1.54 -5.46 -1.81
CA LEU A 103 1.16 -4.05 -1.77
C LEU A 103 2.33 -3.20 -2.26
N LEU A 104 2.08 -2.34 -3.24
CA LEU A 104 3.11 -1.54 -3.86
C LEU A 104 2.81 -0.05 -3.73
N GLU A 105 3.84 0.70 -3.32
CA GLU A 105 3.90 2.15 -3.32
C GLU A 105 5.12 2.57 -4.14
N ALA A 106 4.90 3.30 -5.22
CA ALA A 106 5.94 3.76 -6.12
C ALA A 106 6.42 5.17 -5.77
N LYS A 107 7.71 5.41 -5.86
CA LYS A 107 8.31 6.75 -5.70
C LYS A 107 9.38 6.94 -6.77
N ALA A 108 9.31 8.05 -7.49
CA ALA A 108 10.27 8.38 -8.53
C ALA A 108 11.55 9.02 -7.98
N ASN A 109 11.46 9.64 -6.80
CA ASN A 109 12.59 10.34 -6.17
C ASN A 109 12.40 10.43 -4.65
N LEU A 110 13.44 10.90 -3.94
CA LEU A 110 13.44 10.99 -2.48
C LEU A 110 12.48 12.07 -1.94
N GLU A 111 12.18 13.10 -2.71
CA GLU A 111 11.26 14.16 -2.27
C GLU A 111 9.82 13.63 -2.17
N GLU A 112 9.42 12.73 -3.07
CA GLU A 112 8.10 12.08 -3.03
C GLU A 112 7.92 11.14 -1.80
N MET A 113 9.00 10.77 -1.12
CA MET A 113 8.90 10.01 0.13
C MET A 113 8.52 10.89 1.33
N LYS A 114 8.72 12.20 1.23
CA LYS A 114 8.38 13.15 2.30
C LYS A 114 6.89 13.39 2.31
N SER A 115 6.28 13.24 3.47
CA SER A 115 4.83 13.42 3.63
C SER A 115 4.48 13.65 5.08
N ASP A 116 3.52 14.53 5.31
CA ASP A 116 2.99 14.86 6.63
C ASP A 116 1.62 14.22 6.86
N CYS A 117 1.31 13.93 8.12
CA CYS A 117 -0.01 13.50 8.53
C CYS A 117 -0.98 14.69 8.53
N GLY A 118 -1.93 14.69 7.60
CA GLY A 118 -2.98 15.70 7.55
C GLY A 118 -4.14 15.50 8.54
N ALA A 119 -4.09 14.46 9.38
CA ALA A 119 -5.15 14.18 10.33
C ALA A 119 -5.18 15.19 11.49
N LYS A 120 -6.39 15.55 11.91
CA LYS A 120 -6.58 16.54 13.00
C LYS A 120 -6.74 15.86 14.36
N PRO A 121 -6.40 16.54 15.48
CA PRO A 121 -6.61 16.02 16.84
C PRO A 121 -8.08 15.66 17.13
N SER A 122 -9.02 16.42 16.58
CA SER A 122 -10.47 16.14 16.68
C SER A 122 -10.97 15.01 15.76
N GLY A 123 -10.08 14.40 14.98
CA GLY A 123 -10.43 13.37 13.99
C GLY A 123 -9.58 12.11 14.16
N GLY A 124 -8.95 11.67 13.07
CA GLY A 124 -8.20 10.41 13.02
C GLY A 124 -6.85 10.39 13.73
N LEU A 125 -6.27 11.54 14.07
CA LEU A 125 -4.89 11.61 14.60
C LEU A 125 -4.66 10.76 15.85
N PRO A 126 -5.51 10.78 16.90
CA PRO A 126 -5.28 9.95 18.08
C PRO A 126 -5.21 8.45 17.77
N LYS A 127 -6.03 7.98 16.81
CA LYS A 127 -6.03 6.59 16.39
C LYS A 127 -4.77 6.23 15.62
N ILE A 128 -4.30 7.12 14.72
CA ILE A 128 -3.04 6.96 14.00
C ILE A 128 -1.88 6.85 14.99
N GLN A 129 -1.79 7.74 15.97
CA GLN A 129 -0.77 7.74 17.00
C GLN A 129 -0.77 6.45 17.82
N GLN A 130 -1.97 5.97 18.18
CA GLN A 130 -2.10 4.69 18.87
C GLN A 130 -1.61 3.51 18.01
N ALA A 131 -1.96 3.50 16.72
CA ALA A 131 -1.49 2.48 15.79
C ALA A 131 0.04 2.54 15.64
N PHE A 132 0.61 3.72 15.40
CA PHE A 132 2.06 3.89 15.32
C PHE A 132 2.79 3.46 16.59
N LYS A 133 2.26 3.80 17.77
CA LYS A 133 2.84 3.33 19.04
C LYS A 133 2.91 1.81 19.11
N LYS A 134 1.83 1.10 18.74
CA LYS A 134 1.81 -0.37 18.72
C LYS A 134 2.83 -0.94 17.75
N VAL A 135 2.91 -0.37 16.54
CA VAL A 135 3.83 -0.83 15.50
C VAL A 135 5.28 -0.56 15.86
N LYS A 136 5.60 0.63 16.38
CA LYS A 136 6.94 0.96 16.88
C LYS A 136 7.39 -0.02 17.96
N THR A 137 6.51 -0.32 18.93
CA THR A 137 6.81 -1.31 19.99
C THR A 137 7.09 -2.68 19.40
N TYR A 138 6.27 -3.14 18.44
CA TYR A 138 6.45 -4.44 17.78
C TYR A 138 7.78 -4.54 17.02
N LEU A 139 8.16 -3.48 16.32
CA LEU A 139 9.39 -3.43 15.51
C LEU A 139 10.66 -3.09 16.35
N GLY A 140 10.53 -2.78 17.61
CA GLY A 140 11.64 -2.27 18.40
C GLY A 140 12.15 -0.91 17.91
N ALA A 141 11.31 -0.14 17.22
CA ALA A 141 11.66 1.19 16.75
C ALA A 141 11.69 2.19 17.90
N ARG A 142 12.54 3.22 17.78
CA ARG A 142 12.64 4.27 18.80
C ARG A 142 11.28 4.97 18.97
N PRO A 143 10.76 5.11 20.20
CA PRO A 143 9.45 5.75 20.45
C PRO A 143 9.36 7.18 19.89
N GLU A 144 10.46 7.94 19.97
CA GLU A 144 10.60 9.32 19.51
C GLU A 144 10.76 9.46 17.99
N ALA A 145 10.91 8.36 17.24
CA ALA A 145 11.00 8.43 15.78
C ALA A 145 9.76 9.12 15.22
N ASP A 146 9.99 10.16 14.43
CA ASP A 146 8.90 10.95 13.83
C ASP A 146 8.31 10.23 12.61
N TRP A 147 7.17 9.58 12.83
CA TRP A 147 6.41 8.91 11.80
C TRP A 147 5.23 9.75 11.29
N GLU A 148 4.99 10.93 11.86
CA GLU A 148 3.84 11.77 11.56
C GLU A 148 4.17 12.90 10.60
N HIS A 149 5.38 13.50 10.70
CA HIS A 149 5.69 14.76 10.04
C HIS A 149 6.66 14.67 8.86
N ARG A 150 7.31 13.55 8.62
CA ARG A 150 8.32 13.49 7.55
C ARG A 150 8.14 12.33 6.58
N TYR A 151 7.72 11.20 7.09
CA TYR A 151 7.58 9.98 6.31
C TYR A 151 6.26 9.28 6.59
N TYR A 152 5.21 10.07 6.74
CA TYR A 152 3.89 9.56 7.12
C TYR A 152 3.37 8.47 6.17
N GLN A 153 3.52 8.64 4.86
CA GLN A 153 3.11 7.61 3.91
C GLN A 153 3.83 6.28 4.15
N ALA A 154 5.16 6.31 4.28
CA ALA A 154 5.92 5.09 4.56
C ALA A 154 5.49 4.45 5.89
N ALA A 155 5.30 5.26 6.94
CA ALA A 155 4.88 4.78 8.25
C ALA A 155 3.48 4.15 8.22
N ASN A 156 2.53 4.74 7.49
CA ASN A 156 1.20 4.15 7.38
C ASN A 156 1.19 2.85 6.57
N ARG A 157 2.07 2.70 5.57
CA ARG A 157 2.25 1.43 4.83
C ARG A 157 2.79 0.34 5.76
N ILE A 158 3.78 0.66 6.59
CA ILE A 158 4.32 -0.25 7.61
C ILE A 158 3.24 -0.63 8.63
N ALA A 159 2.42 0.32 9.06
CA ALA A 159 1.33 0.04 9.99
C ALA A 159 0.26 -0.88 9.36
N THR A 160 -0.04 -0.70 8.09
CA THR A 160 -0.96 -1.58 7.34
C THR A 160 -0.38 -2.99 7.21
N LEU A 161 0.89 -3.12 6.86
CA LEU A 161 1.57 -4.42 6.79
C LEU A 161 1.53 -5.15 8.14
N HIS A 162 1.85 -4.45 9.23
CA HIS A 162 1.76 -5.02 10.57
C HIS A 162 0.33 -5.51 10.92
N PHE A 163 -0.68 -4.73 10.55
CA PHE A 163 -2.08 -5.14 10.75
C PHE A 163 -2.40 -6.42 9.97
N LEU A 164 -2.04 -6.48 8.69
CA LEU A 164 -2.31 -7.63 7.83
C LEU A 164 -1.59 -8.89 8.34
N GLN A 165 -0.32 -8.79 8.72
CA GLN A 165 0.43 -9.91 9.29
C GLN A 165 -0.22 -10.46 10.57
N ARG A 166 -0.76 -9.59 11.42
CA ARG A 166 -1.49 -10.03 12.62
C ARG A 166 -2.81 -10.71 12.31
N GLU A 167 -3.44 -10.36 11.21
CA GLU A 167 -4.67 -11.00 10.72
C GLU A 167 -4.38 -12.22 9.84
N GLN A 168 -3.11 -12.62 9.69
CA GLN A 168 -2.65 -13.77 8.89
C GLN A 168 -3.06 -13.66 7.40
N ILE A 169 -2.82 -12.48 6.86
CA ILE A 169 -3.11 -12.15 5.45
C ILE A 169 -1.79 -11.91 4.70
#